data_788f636cabad76817288bc8bf9d4bfdc
#
_entry.id   788f636cabad76817288bc8bf9d4bfdc
#
_cell.length_a   1.000
_cell.length_b   1.000
_cell.length_c   1.000
_cell.angle_alpha   90.00
_cell.angle_beta   90.00
_cell.angle_gamma   90.00
#
_symmetry.space_group_name_H-M   'P 1'
#
loop_
_entity.id
_entity.type
_entity.pdbx_description
1 polymer ?
#
loop_
_entity_poly.entity_id
_entity_poly.type
_entity_poly.pdbx_seq_one_letter_code
_entity_poly.pdbx_strand_id
1 'polypeptide(L)'
;MHLFLQALTSVFEFFFETAKVTGINTKLAARTLMTQGSTVPTLADVARQAGVSTATVSRCLNTPEQLSKTTRERVLQTVQNMGYAPNFNARALAAKRTNTVGAIIPSMENAIFARGLQAFQEELGLLGMTLLVASSSYCHKLEEQQIKALTARGADALLLIGHH
;
A
#
# COMPACT_ATOMS: atom_id res chain seq x y z
N MET A 1 3.31 -2.90 -24.75
CA MET A 1 3.41 -4.09 -23.90
C MET A 1 4.84 -4.63 -23.80
N HIS A 2 5.58 -4.73 -24.92
CA HIS A 2 6.96 -5.24 -24.94
C HIS A 2 7.99 -4.37 -24.17
N LEU A 3 7.93 -3.04 -24.32
CA LEU A 3 8.80 -2.08 -23.63
C LEU A 3 8.61 -2.07 -22.10
N PHE A 4 7.38 -2.28 -21.63
CA PHE A 4 7.06 -2.37 -20.20
C PHE A 4 7.64 -3.64 -19.57
N LEU A 5 7.59 -4.76 -20.29
CA LEU A 5 8.18 -6.02 -19.84
C LEU A 5 9.72 -5.94 -19.78
N GLN A 6 10.36 -5.29 -20.75
CA GLN A 6 11.81 -5.05 -20.74
C GLN A 6 12.26 -4.15 -19.59
N ALA A 7 11.54 -3.07 -19.32
CA ALA A 7 11.84 -2.19 -18.18
C ALA A 7 11.68 -2.93 -16.83
N LEU A 8 10.65 -3.77 -16.71
CA LEU A 8 10.45 -4.59 -15.51
C LEU A 8 11.58 -5.62 -15.33
N THR A 9 12.02 -6.25 -16.42
CA THR A 9 13.12 -7.22 -16.39
C THR A 9 14.43 -6.55 -15.98
N SER A 10 14.74 -5.38 -16.53
CA SER A 10 15.96 -4.63 -16.18
C SER A 10 15.98 -4.17 -14.72
N VAL A 11 14.84 -3.67 -14.20
CA VAL A 11 14.71 -3.31 -12.78
C VAL A 11 14.83 -4.55 -11.89
N PHE A 12 14.27 -5.69 -12.32
CA PHE A 12 14.35 -6.95 -11.59
C PHE A 12 15.77 -7.51 -11.55
N GLU A 13 16.51 -7.44 -12.66
CA GLU A 13 17.92 -7.85 -12.70
C GLU A 13 18.80 -6.96 -11.82
N PHE A 14 18.60 -5.64 -11.86
CA PHE A 14 19.31 -4.70 -10.99
C PHE A 14 19.04 -4.99 -9.50
N PHE A 15 17.78 -5.26 -9.15
CA PHE A 15 17.41 -5.61 -7.77
C PHE A 15 17.99 -6.96 -7.35
N PHE A 16 18.07 -7.92 -8.27
CA PHE A 16 18.62 -9.25 -8.02
C PHE A 16 20.13 -9.21 -7.80
N GLU A 17 20.85 -8.37 -8.56
CA GLU A 17 22.28 -8.19 -8.42
C GLU A 17 22.63 -7.47 -7.11
N THR A 18 21.87 -6.43 -6.77
CA THR A 18 22.04 -5.69 -5.51
C THR A 18 21.73 -6.57 -4.29
N ALA A 19 20.75 -7.46 -4.38
CA ALA A 19 20.38 -8.38 -3.30
C ALA A 19 21.43 -9.49 -3.07
N LYS A 20 22.17 -9.92 -4.09
CA LYS A 20 23.30 -10.83 -3.94
C LYS A 20 24.43 -10.22 -3.09
N VAL A 21 24.64 -8.91 -3.23
CA VAL A 21 25.66 -8.18 -2.45
C VAL A 21 25.24 -8.03 -0.98
N THR A 22 23.93 -7.95 -0.69
CA THR A 22 23.40 -7.74 0.66
C THR A 22 23.02 -9.01 1.41
N GLY A 23 23.22 -10.21 0.80
CA GLY A 23 22.94 -11.49 1.44
C GLY A 23 21.45 -11.79 1.67
N ILE A 24 20.56 -11.02 1.07
CA ILE A 24 19.10 -11.22 1.17
C ILE A 24 18.68 -12.42 0.31
N ASN A 25 17.97 -13.38 0.89
CA ASN A 25 17.49 -14.57 0.17
C ASN A 25 16.33 -14.20 -0.79
N THR A 26 16.69 -13.75 -1.99
CA THR A 26 15.78 -13.29 -3.03
C THR A 26 14.84 -14.37 -3.56
N LYS A 27 15.19 -15.65 -3.42
CA LYS A 27 14.30 -16.77 -3.83
C LYS A 27 13.03 -16.83 -2.97
N LEU A 28 13.13 -16.46 -1.69
CA LEU A 28 11.97 -16.43 -0.80
C LEU A 28 11.05 -15.25 -1.12
N ALA A 29 11.62 -14.07 -1.39
CA ALA A 29 10.85 -12.88 -1.76
C ALA A 29 10.14 -13.03 -3.12
N ALA A 30 10.82 -13.56 -4.14
CA ALA A 30 10.23 -13.81 -5.45
C ALA A 30 9.13 -14.89 -5.41
N ARG A 31 9.28 -15.91 -4.56
CA ARG A 31 8.28 -16.95 -4.38
C ARG A 31 7.00 -16.43 -3.72
N THR A 32 7.09 -15.44 -2.84
CA THR A 32 5.94 -14.79 -2.20
C THR A 32 5.15 -13.93 -3.20
N LEU A 33 5.80 -13.33 -4.19
CA LEU A 33 5.14 -12.51 -5.22
C LEU A 33 4.49 -13.34 -6.34
N MET A 34 4.92 -14.60 -6.54
CA MET A 34 4.42 -15.48 -7.61
C MET A 34 3.50 -16.60 -7.15
N THR A 35 3.15 -16.69 -5.88
CA THR A 35 2.14 -17.66 -5.42
C THR A 35 0.76 -17.20 -5.85
N GLN A 36 0.44 -17.70 -7.07
CA GLN A 36 -0.69 -18.65 -7.26
C GLN A 36 -2.01 -18.19 -6.67
N GLY A 37 -3.01 -18.07 -7.52
CA GLY A 37 -4.45 -18.28 -7.40
C GLY A 37 -5.06 -18.96 -6.16
N SER A 38 -4.59 -18.67 -4.95
CA SER A 38 -5.40 -18.80 -3.76
C SER A 38 -6.38 -17.62 -3.81
N THR A 39 -7.64 -17.89 -3.93
CA THR A 39 -8.70 -16.90 -3.82
C THR A 39 -8.49 -16.14 -2.52
N VAL A 40 -8.02 -14.88 -2.65
CA VAL A 40 -7.83 -14.01 -1.48
C VAL A 40 -9.17 -13.99 -0.72
N PRO A 41 -9.19 -14.34 0.58
CA PRO A 41 -10.42 -14.38 1.34
C PRO A 41 -11.19 -13.07 1.19
N THR A 42 -12.48 -13.15 1.01
CA THR A 42 -13.36 -11.99 0.93
C THR A 42 -13.99 -11.68 2.29
N LEU A 43 -14.57 -10.48 2.43
CA LEU A 43 -15.35 -10.11 3.60
C LEU A 43 -16.51 -11.13 3.86
N ALA A 44 -17.10 -11.64 2.77
CA ALA A 44 -18.17 -12.63 2.85
C ALA A 44 -17.68 -14.00 3.38
N ASP A 45 -16.45 -14.37 3.04
CA ASP A 45 -15.85 -15.61 3.55
C ASP A 45 -15.58 -15.52 5.04
N VAL A 46 -15.05 -14.39 5.51
CA VAL A 46 -14.87 -14.12 6.95
C VAL A 46 -16.22 -14.16 7.68
N ALA A 47 -17.24 -13.51 7.14
CA ALA A 47 -18.58 -13.47 7.72
C ALA A 47 -19.16 -14.88 7.87
N ARG A 48 -19.05 -15.69 6.83
CA ARG A 48 -19.50 -17.10 6.82
C ARG A 48 -18.75 -17.92 7.85
N GLN A 49 -17.42 -17.80 7.90
CA GLN A 49 -16.59 -18.57 8.83
C GLN A 49 -16.79 -18.14 10.29
N ALA A 50 -17.01 -16.85 10.54
CA ALA A 50 -17.28 -16.32 11.87
C ALA A 50 -18.74 -16.48 12.32
N GLY A 51 -19.65 -16.95 11.45
CA GLY A 51 -21.07 -17.09 11.74
C GLY A 51 -21.78 -15.76 12.03
N VAL A 52 -21.45 -14.72 11.28
CA VAL A 52 -22.02 -13.37 11.42
C VAL A 52 -22.34 -12.76 10.05
N SER A 53 -23.03 -11.62 10.02
CA SER A 53 -23.26 -10.88 8.78
C SER A 53 -21.99 -10.15 8.32
N THR A 54 -21.90 -9.85 7.02
CA THR A 54 -20.82 -8.99 6.46
C THR A 54 -20.80 -7.61 7.10
N ALA A 55 -21.98 -7.06 7.45
CA ALA A 55 -22.09 -5.81 8.18
C ALA A 55 -21.46 -5.89 9.58
N THR A 56 -21.58 -7.03 10.27
CA THR A 56 -20.94 -7.26 11.56
C THR A 56 -19.42 -7.33 11.43
N VAL A 57 -18.89 -8.02 10.41
CA VAL A 57 -17.46 -8.04 10.14
C VAL A 57 -16.95 -6.63 9.83
N SER A 58 -17.65 -5.89 8.97
CA SER A 58 -17.30 -4.51 8.64
C SER A 58 -17.26 -3.59 9.87
N ARG A 59 -18.26 -3.70 10.75
CA ARG A 59 -18.27 -2.95 12.03
C ARG A 59 -17.11 -3.36 12.93
N CYS A 60 -16.82 -4.66 13.02
CA CYS A 60 -15.68 -5.14 13.82
C CYS A 60 -14.35 -4.50 13.40
N LEU A 61 -14.16 -4.29 12.11
CA LEU A 61 -12.93 -3.73 11.57
C LEU A 61 -12.86 -2.20 11.62
N ASN A 62 -14.00 -1.50 11.62
CA ASN A 62 -14.05 -0.04 11.54
C ASN A 62 -14.50 0.64 12.85
N THR A 63 -15.39 0.03 13.61
CA THR A 63 -16.00 0.56 14.84
C THR A 63 -16.18 -0.56 15.86
N PRO A 64 -15.08 -1.21 16.33
CA PRO A 64 -15.12 -2.41 17.17
C PRO A 64 -15.86 -2.21 18.50
N GLU A 65 -15.94 -0.97 18.98
CA GLU A 65 -16.65 -0.59 20.21
C GLU A 65 -18.16 -0.82 20.13
N GLN A 66 -18.73 -0.90 18.94
CA GLN A 66 -20.17 -1.14 18.72
C GLN A 66 -20.57 -2.62 18.83
N LEU A 67 -19.61 -3.50 19.06
CA LEU A 67 -19.84 -4.95 19.14
C LEU A 67 -19.58 -5.46 20.55
N SER A 68 -20.30 -6.54 20.91
CA SER A 68 -19.97 -7.28 22.14
C SER A 68 -18.54 -7.83 22.06
N LYS A 69 -17.86 -7.90 23.20
CA LYS A 69 -16.49 -8.42 23.32
C LYS A 69 -16.35 -9.79 22.66
N THR A 70 -17.26 -10.70 22.92
CA THR A 70 -17.26 -12.08 22.40
C THR A 70 -17.37 -12.12 20.88
N THR A 71 -18.24 -11.30 20.28
CA THR A 71 -18.40 -11.23 18.83
C THR A 71 -17.15 -10.65 18.17
N ARG A 72 -16.60 -9.60 18.77
CA ARG A 72 -15.37 -8.95 18.28
C ARG A 72 -14.20 -9.92 18.28
N GLU A 73 -13.95 -10.62 19.39
CA GLU A 73 -12.86 -11.59 19.50
C GLU A 73 -12.99 -12.71 18.47
N ARG A 74 -14.18 -13.28 18.30
CA ARG A 74 -14.45 -14.31 17.31
C ARG A 74 -14.17 -13.84 15.88
N VAL A 75 -14.61 -12.64 15.51
CA VAL A 75 -14.37 -12.09 14.17
C VAL A 75 -12.89 -11.81 13.96
N LEU A 76 -12.19 -11.17 14.91
CA LEU A 76 -10.76 -10.89 14.80
C LEU A 76 -9.92 -12.17 14.69
N GLN A 77 -10.25 -13.20 15.46
CA GLN A 77 -9.60 -14.51 15.35
C GLN A 77 -9.80 -15.13 13.96
N THR A 78 -11.02 -15.03 13.42
CA THR A 78 -11.33 -15.54 12.07
C THR A 78 -10.56 -14.78 11.01
N VAL A 79 -10.49 -13.44 11.09
CA VAL A 79 -9.70 -12.58 10.20
C VAL A 79 -8.23 -13.00 10.20
N GLN A 80 -7.66 -13.21 11.39
CA GLN A 80 -6.26 -13.63 11.55
C GLN A 80 -6.01 -15.03 10.97
N ASN A 81 -6.87 -16.00 11.30
CA ASN A 81 -6.72 -17.39 10.83
C ASN A 81 -6.85 -17.53 9.32
N MET A 82 -7.67 -16.70 8.68
CA MET A 82 -7.86 -16.69 7.23
C MET A 82 -6.83 -15.84 6.50
N GLY A 83 -6.00 -15.05 7.19
CA GLY A 83 -5.11 -14.08 6.57
C GLY A 83 -5.88 -13.01 5.76
N TYR A 84 -7.11 -12.70 6.19
CA TYR A 84 -7.93 -11.71 5.50
C TYR A 84 -7.37 -10.30 5.70
N ALA A 85 -7.08 -9.62 4.60
CA ALA A 85 -6.79 -8.19 4.60
C ALA A 85 -7.97 -7.42 4.00
N PRO A 86 -8.48 -6.37 4.68
CA PRO A 86 -9.55 -5.55 4.13
C PRO A 86 -9.20 -5.01 2.75
N ASN A 87 -10.12 -5.12 1.80
CA ASN A 87 -9.92 -4.58 0.45
C ASN A 87 -9.85 -3.05 0.52
N PHE A 88 -8.66 -2.52 0.30
CA PHE A 88 -8.40 -1.09 0.32
C PHE A 88 -9.30 -0.31 -0.65
N ASN A 89 -9.48 -0.80 -1.87
CA ASN A 89 -10.28 -0.12 -2.89
C ASN A 89 -11.76 -0.05 -2.49
N ALA A 90 -12.31 -1.12 -1.93
CA ALA A 90 -13.69 -1.13 -1.45
C ALA A 90 -13.90 -0.16 -0.27
N ARG A 91 -12.93 -0.08 0.64
CA ARG A 91 -12.95 0.88 1.76
C ARG A 91 -12.84 2.32 1.26
N ALA A 92 -11.90 2.59 0.36
CA ALA A 92 -11.68 3.91 -0.22
C ALA A 92 -12.94 4.42 -0.96
N LEU A 93 -13.60 3.54 -1.72
CA LEU A 93 -14.85 3.86 -2.41
C LEU A 93 -15.96 4.22 -1.42
N ALA A 94 -16.14 3.44 -0.37
CA ALA A 94 -17.17 3.70 0.65
C ALA A 94 -16.89 4.96 1.46
N ALA A 95 -15.63 5.21 1.80
CA ALA A 95 -15.21 6.38 2.57
C ALA A 95 -15.04 7.65 1.71
N LYS A 96 -15.04 7.53 0.38
CA LYS A 96 -14.64 8.58 -0.58
C LYS A 96 -13.27 9.19 -0.27
N ARG A 97 -12.39 8.42 0.34
CA ARG A 97 -11.02 8.78 0.74
C ARG A 97 -10.14 7.55 0.71
N THR A 98 -8.91 7.72 0.26
CA THR A 98 -7.91 6.65 0.21
C THR A 98 -6.99 6.64 1.42
N ASN A 99 -6.97 7.70 2.22
CA ASN A 99 -5.98 7.96 3.26
C ASN A 99 -4.54 7.84 2.71
N THR A 100 -4.35 8.35 1.49
CA THR A 100 -3.07 8.28 0.79
C THR A 100 -2.60 9.69 0.46
N VAL A 101 -1.34 9.99 0.80
CA VAL A 101 -0.66 11.23 0.43
C VAL A 101 0.41 10.91 -0.60
N GLY A 102 0.44 11.65 -1.70
CA GLY A 102 1.53 11.60 -2.66
C GLY A 102 2.63 12.59 -2.29
N ALA A 103 3.90 12.20 -2.38
CA ALA A 103 5.03 13.12 -2.31
C ALA A 103 5.83 13.06 -3.61
N ILE A 104 6.11 14.21 -4.20
CA ILE A 104 6.97 14.32 -5.37
C ILE A 104 8.22 15.09 -4.96
N ILE A 105 9.38 14.45 -5.10
CA ILE A 105 10.68 14.98 -4.73
C ILE A 105 11.57 15.09 -5.98
N PRO A 106 12.56 15.99 -5.99
CA PRO A 106 13.45 16.12 -7.13
C PRO A 106 14.35 14.89 -7.36
N SER A 107 14.85 14.28 -6.28
CA SER A 107 15.75 13.13 -6.35
C SER A 107 15.67 12.27 -5.09
N MET A 108 15.70 10.96 -5.27
CA MET A 108 15.79 10.00 -4.16
C MET A 108 17.24 9.79 -3.67
N GLU A 109 18.22 10.24 -4.39
CA GLU A 109 19.65 10.11 -4.04
C GLU A 109 20.09 11.13 -2.98
N ASN A 110 19.34 12.21 -2.83
CA ASN A 110 19.67 13.26 -1.87
C ASN A 110 19.21 12.89 -0.46
N ALA A 111 20.16 12.74 0.46
CA ALA A 111 19.92 12.34 1.85
C ALA A 111 18.98 13.33 2.61
N ILE A 112 18.93 14.60 2.22
CA ILE A 112 18.03 15.57 2.86
C ILE A 112 16.57 15.20 2.57
N PHE A 113 16.25 14.88 1.31
CA PHE A 113 14.89 14.44 0.94
C PHE A 113 14.55 13.09 1.58
N ALA A 114 15.49 12.15 1.61
CA ALA A 114 15.26 10.84 2.23
C ALA A 114 14.91 10.96 3.72
N ARG A 115 15.64 11.79 4.48
CA ARG A 115 15.34 12.04 5.91
C ARG A 115 14.00 12.73 6.11
N GLY A 116 13.67 13.72 5.28
CA GLY A 116 12.38 14.41 5.34
C GLY A 116 11.21 13.48 5.04
N LEU A 117 11.35 12.63 4.02
CA LEU A 117 10.34 11.63 3.68
C LEU A 117 10.16 10.58 4.77
N GLN A 118 11.25 10.14 5.42
CA GLN A 118 11.18 9.20 6.52
C GLN A 118 10.36 9.76 7.68
N ALA A 119 10.67 10.98 8.14
CA ALA A 119 9.92 11.64 9.20
C ALA A 119 8.45 11.85 8.81
N PHE A 120 8.21 12.25 7.56
CA PHE A 120 6.85 12.45 7.05
C PHE A 120 6.06 11.14 6.99
N GLN A 121 6.67 10.04 6.57
CA GLN A 121 6.06 8.72 6.56
C GLN A 121 5.70 8.24 7.97
N GLU A 122 6.57 8.48 8.96
CA GLU A 122 6.32 8.13 10.37
C GLU A 122 5.10 8.86 10.90
N GLU A 123 5.01 10.18 10.69
CA GLU A 123 3.85 10.97 11.11
C GLU A 123 2.55 10.55 10.40
N LEU A 124 2.60 10.32 9.09
CA LEU A 124 1.45 9.81 8.35
C LEU A 124 1.00 8.44 8.86
N GLY A 125 1.96 7.57 9.22
CA GLY A 125 1.68 6.26 9.81
C GLY A 125 0.90 6.35 11.12
N LEU A 126 1.22 7.31 11.99
CA LEU A 126 0.47 7.56 13.23
C LEU A 126 -0.99 7.98 12.95
N LEU A 127 -1.23 8.64 11.82
CA LEU A 127 -2.57 9.04 11.37
C LEU A 127 -3.29 7.96 10.55
N GLY A 128 -2.70 6.77 10.38
CA GLY A 128 -3.24 5.69 9.55
C GLY A 128 -3.26 6.01 8.05
N MET A 129 -2.37 6.89 7.59
CA MET A 129 -2.24 7.29 6.19
C MET A 129 -1.04 6.60 5.53
N THR A 130 -1.12 6.45 4.21
CA THR A 130 -0.07 5.84 3.38
C THR A 130 0.64 6.91 2.56
N LEU A 131 1.98 6.84 2.47
CA LEU A 131 2.78 7.70 1.62
C LEU A 131 3.10 7.00 0.29
N LEU A 132 2.79 7.66 -0.82
CA LEU A 132 3.28 7.30 -2.16
C LEU A 132 4.34 8.32 -2.58
N VAL A 133 5.52 7.83 -2.97
CA VAL A 133 6.64 8.71 -3.36
C VAL A 133 6.93 8.58 -4.85
N ALA A 134 7.14 9.71 -5.51
CA ALA A 134 7.60 9.80 -6.88
C ALA A 134 8.78 10.78 -6.99
N SER A 135 9.60 10.63 -8.02
CA SER A 135 10.69 11.54 -8.31
C SER A 135 10.45 12.30 -9.62
N SER A 136 10.75 13.60 -9.63
CA SER A 136 10.65 14.45 -10.82
C SER A 136 11.98 14.59 -11.57
N SER A 137 13.08 14.13 -11.00
CA SER A 137 14.43 14.27 -11.57
C SER A 137 14.74 15.72 -12.00
N TYR A 138 14.27 16.69 -11.23
CA TYR A 138 14.39 18.15 -11.55
C TYR A 138 13.75 18.53 -12.90
N CYS A 139 12.84 17.73 -13.43
CA CYS A 139 12.19 17.95 -14.72
C CYS A 139 10.71 18.29 -14.51
N HIS A 140 10.32 19.52 -14.87
CA HIS A 140 8.95 20.01 -14.73
C HIS A 140 7.91 19.12 -15.47
N LYS A 141 8.26 18.66 -16.68
CA LYS A 141 7.37 17.78 -17.45
C LYS A 141 7.12 16.43 -16.74
N LEU A 142 8.17 15.87 -16.12
CA LEU A 142 8.04 14.64 -15.34
C LEU A 142 7.25 14.87 -14.06
N GLU A 143 7.46 16.01 -13.39
CA GLU A 143 6.67 16.40 -12.22
C GLU A 143 5.18 16.46 -12.54
N GLU A 144 4.81 17.12 -13.63
CA GLU A 144 3.41 17.19 -14.07
C GLU A 144 2.82 15.79 -14.35
N GLN A 145 3.59 14.90 -14.95
CA GLN A 145 3.17 13.51 -15.16
C GLN A 145 2.96 12.77 -13.84
N GLN A 146 3.84 12.96 -12.86
CA GLN A 146 3.72 12.34 -11.54
C GLN A 146 2.51 12.89 -10.76
N ILE A 147 2.25 14.18 -10.84
CA ILE A 147 1.05 14.80 -10.26
C ILE A 147 -0.20 14.10 -10.80
N LYS A 148 -0.33 14.01 -12.13
CA LYS A 148 -1.46 13.33 -12.78
C LYS A 148 -1.56 11.86 -12.37
N ALA A 149 -0.43 11.16 -12.30
CA ALA A 149 -0.39 9.74 -11.94
C ALA A 149 -0.81 9.48 -10.49
N LEU A 150 -0.33 10.28 -9.54
CA LEU A 150 -0.70 10.13 -8.11
C LEU A 150 -2.16 10.52 -7.87
N THR A 151 -2.63 11.59 -8.50
CA THR A 151 -4.04 12.00 -8.44
C THR A 151 -4.96 10.92 -9.03
N ALA A 152 -4.61 10.34 -10.18
CA ALA A 152 -5.37 9.27 -10.79
C ALA A 152 -5.40 7.98 -9.95
N ARG A 153 -4.39 7.75 -9.10
CA ARG A 153 -4.37 6.67 -8.11
C ARG A 153 -5.14 6.99 -6.83
N GLY A 154 -5.73 8.18 -6.77
CA GLY A 154 -6.59 8.59 -5.67
C GLY A 154 -5.84 9.17 -4.47
N ALA A 155 -4.66 9.75 -4.65
CA ALA A 155 -4.02 10.50 -3.56
C ALA A 155 -4.94 11.63 -3.10
N ASP A 156 -5.25 11.67 -1.80
CA ASP A 156 -6.12 12.68 -1.18
C ASP A 156 -5.42 14.04 -1.07
N ALA A 157 -4.08 14.03 -1.02
CA ALA A 157 -3.24 15.22 -0.99
C ALA A 157 -1.90 14.97 -1.67
N LEU A 158 -1.23 16.05 -2.10
CA LEU A 158 0.10 16.01 -2.69
C LEU A 158 1.05 16.94 -1.92
N LEU A 159 2.25 16.44 -1.62
CA LEU A 159 3.40 17.20 -1.16
C LEU A 159 4.37 17.35 -2.34
N LEU A 160 4.62 18.57 -2.76
CA LEU A 160 5.57 18.89 -3.83
C LEU A 160 6.82 19.51 -3.20
N ILE A 161 7.98 18.94 -3.46
CA ILE A 161 9.26 19.43 -2.99
C ILE A 161 10.11 19.72 -4.22
N GLY A 162 10.50 20.97 -4.41
CA GLY A 162 11.32 21.39 -5.55
C GLY A 162 11.25 22.89 -5.78
N HIS A 163 11.97 23.34 -6.79
CA HIS A 163 11.85 24.71 -7.31
C HIS A 163 10.76 24.73 -8.37
N HIS A 164 9.78 25.57 -8.14
CA HIS A 164 8.74 25.90 -9.10
C HIS A 164 9.00 27.28 -9.68
#